data_e22d35080ca8d19d56c423921fe335bf
#
_entry.id   e22d35080ca8d19d56c423921fe335bf
#
_cell.length_a   1.000
_cell.length_b   1.000
_cell.length_c   1.000
_cell.angle_alpha   90.00
_cell.angle_beta   90.00
_cell.angle_gamma   90.00
#
_symmetry.space_group_name_H-M   'P 1'
#
loop_
_entity.id
_entity.type
_entity.pdbx_description
1 polymer ?
#
loop_
_entity_poly.entity_id
_entity_poly.type
_entity_poly.pdbx_seq_one_letter_code
_entity_poly.pdbx_strand_id
1 'polypeptide(L)'
;FEVSNEIEKIGGMNISEIIEFGGQGMYRRLEYNVVTSLYKKYKELIILPGGSVVWESETYNFLLKNFSTFWIKANAKEHMNRVINQGDSRPIKSNPRAMEDLLNILKERNNLYSKADIIINTEAKSIKESYKELKQKINI
;
A
#
# COMPACT_ATOMS: atom_id res chain seq x y z
N PHE A 1 6.53 0.85 -10.03
CA PHE A 1 6.44 2.22 -9.47
C PHE A 1 5.87 2.17 -8.07
N GLU A 2 6.52 2.85 -7.15
CA GLU A 2 5.95 3.16 -5.84
C GLU A 2 5.14 4.44 -5.95
N VAL A 3 3.83 4.36 -5.68
CA VAL A 3 2.92 5.48 -5.94
C VAL A 3 3.26 6.71 -5.10
N SER A 4 3.69 6.52 -3.84
CA SER A 4 4.14 7.61 -2.97
C SER A 4 5.29 8.40 -3.58
N ASN A 5 6.30 7.72 -4.13
CA ASN A 5 7.44 8.38 -4.77
C ASN A 5 7.02 9.18 -6.03
N GLU A 6 6.07 8.66 -6.79
CA GLU A 6 5.55 9.39 -7.96
C GLU A 6 4.71 10.61 -7.55
N ILE A 7 3.97 10.53 -6.45
CA ILE A 7 3.25 11.67 -5.87
C ILE A 7 4.22 12.76 -5.43
N GLU A 8 5.29 12.41 -4.72
CA GLU A 8 6.33 13.36 -4.28
C GLU A 8 7.02 14.05 -5.45
N LYS A 9 7.32 13.33 -6.53
CA LYS A 9 7.89 13.91 -7.77
C LYS A 9 6.96 14.94 -8.39
N ILE A 10 5.66 14.68 -8.45
CA ILE A 10 4.68 15.60 -9.03
C ILE A 10 4.43 16.78 -8.10
N GLY A 11 4.32 16.53 -6.80
CA GLY A 11 4.06 17.55 -5.79
C GLY A 11 5.26 18.44 -5.50
N GLY A 12 6.47 18.00 -5.84
CA GLY A 12 7.72 18.72 -5.53
C GLY A 12 8.05 18.81 -4.03
N MET A 13 7.39 17.99 -3.21
CA MET A 13 7.54 17.93 -1.76
C MET A 13 7.20 16.52 -1.25
N ASN A 14 7.61 16.20 -0.01
CA ASN A 14 7.31 14.90 0.55
C ASN A 14 5.82 14.74 0.94
N ILE A 15 5.38 13.49 1.16
CA ILE A 15 3.97 13.19 1.45
C ILE A 15 3.45 13.95 2.68
N SER A 16 4.27 14.09 3.73
CA SER A 16 3.87 14.80 4.94
C SER A 16 3.61 16.28 4.65
N GLU A 17 4.47 16.92 3.86
CA GLU A 17 4.30 18.31 3.42
C GLU A 17 3.08 18.49 2.52
N ILE A 18 2.81 17.54 1.60
CA ILE A 18 1.61 17.56 0.76
C ILE A 18 0.35 17.53 1.62
N ILE A 19 0.32 16.66 2.63
CA ILE A 19 -0.84 16.53 3.53
C ILE A 19 -0.97 17.76 4.42
N GLU A 20 0.13 18.30 4.93
CA GLU A 20 0.13 19.51 5.75
C GLU A 20 -0.35 20.74 4.97
N PHE A 21 0.09 20.88 3.72
CA PHE A 21 -0.24 22.02 2.87
C PHE A 21 -1.65 21.94 2.28
N GLY A 22 -2.04 20.78 1.74
CA GLY A 22 -3.27 20.63 0.97
C GLY A 22 -4.28 19.64 1.57
N GLY A 23 -3.96 19.03 2.72
CA GLY A 23 -4.80 18.05 3.39
C GLY A 23 -4.84 16.68 2.69
N GLN A 24 -5.54 15.76 3.33
CA GLN A 24 -5.75 14.40 2.80
C GLN A 24 -6.40 14.41 1.39
N GLY A 25 -7.33 15.34 1.15
CA GLY A 25 -8.00 15.43 -0.14
C GLY A 25 -7.04 15.76 -1.29
N MET A 26 -6.02 16.59 -1.08
CA MET A 26 -4.99 16.86 -2.08
C MET A 26 -4.17 15.60 -2.36
N TYR A 27 -3.72 14.92 -1.30
CA TYR A 27 -2.98 13.66 -1.42
C TYR A 27 -3.76 12.62 -2.23
N ARG A 28 -5.05 12.43 -1.96
CA ARG A 28 -5.91 11.46 -2.65
C ARG A 28 -6.15 11.80 -4.12
N ARG A 29 -6.29 13.06 -4.45
CA ARG A 29 -6.35 13.49 -5.87
C ARG A 29 -5.06 13.20 -6.60
N LEU A 30 -3.91 13.46 -5.98
CA LEU A 30 -2.60 13.14 -6.56
C LEU A 30 -2.42 11.62 -6.73
N GLU A 31 -2.80 10.83 -5.73
CA GLU A 31 -2.77 9.37 -5.80
C GLU A 31 -3.59 8.84 -6.99
N TYR A 32 -4.81 9.29 -7.16
CA TYR A 32 -5.66 8.91 -8.29
C TYR A 32 -5.04 9.32 -9.64
N ASN A 33 -4.55 10.55 -9.74
CA ASN A 33 -3.93 11.07 -10.96
C ASN A 33 -2.66 10.28 -11.33
N VAL A 34 -1.83 9.93 -10.36
CA VAL A 34 -0.63 9.12 -10.57
C VAL A 34 -1.02 7.74 -11.10
N VAL A 35 -1.92 7.04 -10.40
CA VAL A 35 -2.34 5.68 -10.79
C VAL A 35 -2.93 5.65 -12.20
N THR A 36 -3.83 6.57 -12.51
CA THR A 36 -4.49 6.64 -13.82
C THR A 36 -3.53 7.04 -14.93
N SER A 37 -2.58 7.93 -14.66
CA SER A 37 -1.55 8.36 -15.62
C SER A 37 -0.57 7.24 -15.95
N LEU A 38 -0.13 6.49 -14.93
CA LEU A 38 0.74 5.33 -15.11
C LEU A 38 0.03 4.24 -15.94
N TYR A 39 -1.22 3.95 -15.64
CA TYR A 39 -2.02 2.98 -16.39
C TYR A 39 -2.15 3.36 -17.89
N LYS A 40 -2.37 4.64 -18.19
CA LYS A 40 -2.47 5.11 -19.58
C LYS A 40 -1.15 5.09 -20.33
N LYS A 41 -0.05 5.31 -19.60
CA LYS A 41 1.29 5.46 -20.20
C LYS A 41 1.99 4.13 -20.48
N TYR A 42 1.78 3.12 -19.65
CA TYR A 42 2.51 1.87 -19.72
C TYR A 42 1.57 0.70 -20.00
N LYS A 43 1.96 -0.18 -20.92
CA LYS A 43 1.22 -1.42 -21.23
C LYS A 43 1.45 -2.50 -20.18
N GLU A 44 2.65 -2.54 -19.63
CA GLU A 44 3.06 -3.47 -18.58
C GLU A 44 3.71 -2.67 -17.46
N LEU A 45 3.20 -2.80 -16.26
CA LEU A 45 3.76 -2.13 -15.09
C LEU A 45 3.37 -2.85 -13.80
N ILE A 46 4.20 -2.69 -12.79
CA ILE A 46 3.89 -3.05 -11.41
C ILE A 46 3.83 -1.76 -10.61
N ILE A 47 2.75 -1.56 -9.86
CA ILE A 47 2.58 -0.43 -8.96
C ILE A 47 2.41 -0.89 -7.52
N LEU A 48 2.93 -0.09 -6.60
CA LEU A 48 2.85 -0.30 -5.16
C LEU A 48 2.12 0.90 -4.55
N PRO A 49 0.79 0.86 -4.42
CA PRO A 49 0.05 1.90 -3.72
C PRO A 49 0.22 1.76 -2.21
N GLY A 50 0.05 2.85 -1.48
CA GLY A 50 0.00 2.82 -0.02
C GLY A 50 -1.17 1.97 0.49
N GLY A 51 -1.00 1.30 1.63
CA GLY A 51 -2.04 0.41 2.18
C GLY A 51 -3.37 1.11 2.48
N SER A 52 -3.37 2.43 2.65
CA SER A 52 -4.59 3.21 2.88
C SER A 52 -5.43 3.45 1.62
N VAL A 53 -4.95 3.08 0.43
CA VAL A 53 -5.69 3.23 -0.85
C VAL A 53 -7.05 2.53 -0.82
N VAL A 54 -7.19 1.46 -0.05
CA VAL A 54 -8.45 0.71 0.08
C VAL A 54 -9.61 1.52 0.65
N TRP A 55 -9.31 2.63 1.34
CA TRP A 55 -10.32 3.55 1.88
C TRP A 55 -10.85 4.55 0.83
N GLU A 56 -10.13 4.70 -0.28
CA GLU A 56 -10.48 5.60 -1.36
C GLU A 56 -11.22 4.82 -2.45
N SER A 57 -12.53 4.82 -2.39
CA SER A 57 -13.38 4.00 -3.27
C SER A 57 -13.09 4.23 -4.76
N GLU A 58 -12.84 5.47 -5.17
CA GLU A 58 -12.56 5.81 -6.57
C GLU A 58 -11.25 5.17 -7.06
N THR A 59 -10.16 5.42 -6.35
CA THR A 59 -8.83 4.87 -6.69
C THR A 59 -8.82 3.35 -6.56
N TYR A 60 -9.39 2.83 -5.47
CA TYR A 60 -9.40 1.39 -5.23
C TYR A 60 -10.24 0.62 -6.26
N ASN A 61 -11.43 1.10 -6.60
CA ASN A 61 -12.26 0.49 -7.64
C ASN A 61 -11.57 0.56 -9.02
N PHE A 62 -10.86 1.66 -9.30
CA PHE A 62 -10.06 1.74 -10.53
C PHE A 62 -8.96 0.67 -10.57
N LEU A 63 -8.25 0.46 -9.46
CA LEU A 63 -7.24 -0.59 -9.33
C LEU A 63 -7.83 -1.99 -9.52
N LEU A 64 -8.92 -2.31 -8.81
CA LEU A 64 -9.60 -3.61 -8.92
C LEU A 64 -10.11 -3.91 -10.33
N LYS A 65 -10.52 -2.88 -11.06
CA LYS A 65 -11.06 -3.03 -12.42
C LYS A 65 -9.99 -3.20 -13.49
N ASN A 66 -8.84 -2.55 -13.33
CA ASN A 66 -7.87 -2.38 -14.42
C ASN A 66 -6.53 -3.10 -14.19
N PHE A 67 -6.29 -3.63 -13.00
CA PHE A 67 -5.05 -4.33 -12.64
C PHE A 67 -5.35 -5.71 -12.07
N SER A 68 -4.42 -6.64 -12.25
CA SER A 68 -4.38 -7.83 -11.40
C SER A 68 -3.85 -7.43 -10.03
N THR A 69 -4.68 -7.57 -9.01
CA THR A 69 -4.42 -7.05 -7.68
C THR A 69 -3.94 -8.14 -6.72
N PHE A 70 -2.92 -7.82 -5.95
CA PHE A 70 -2.29 -8.73 -4.99
C PHE A 70 -2.31 -8.13 -3.59
N TRP A 71 -2.87 -8.87 -2.64
CA TRP A 71 -2.73 -8.54 -1.24
C TRP A 71 -1.57 -9.30 -0.61
N ILE A 72 -0.51 -8.60 -0.27
CA ILE A 72 0.63 -9.15 0.47
C ILE A 72 0.30 -9.05 1.96
N LYS A 73 -0.16 -10.16 2.52
CA LYS A 73 -0.69 -10.24 3.87
C LYS A 73 0.38 -10.65 4.88
N ALA A 74 0.42 -9.96 6.02
CA ALA A 74 1.18 -10.35 7.21
C ALA A 74 0.31 -10.20 8.44
N ASN A 75 0.63 -10.93 9.54
CA ASN A 75 -0.01 -10.65 10.82
C ASN A 75 0.50 -9.33 11.40
N ALA A 76 -0.21 -8.78 12.40
CA ALA A 76 0.11 -7.48 12.98
C ALA A 76 1.52 -7.43 13.58
N LYS A 77 1.96 -8.49 14.24
CA LYS A 77 3.30 -8.57 14.86
C LYS A 77 4.41 -8.52 13.80
N GLU A 78 4.31 -9.32 12.76
CA GLU A 78 5.28 -9.30 11.65
C GLU A 78 5.26 -7.97 10.91
N HIS A 79 4.07 -7.41 10.68
CA HIS A 79 3.92 -6.10 10.06
C HIS A 79 4.67 -5.02 10.86
N MET A 80 4.42 -4.93 12.17
CA MET A 80 5.09 -3.98 13.04
C MET A 80 6.61 -4.18 13.05
N ASN A 81 7.08 -5.42 13.16
CA ASN A 81 8.50 -5.73 13.14
C ASN A 81 9.17 -5.32 11.83
N ARG A 82 8.52 -5.55 10.69
CA ARG A 82 9.05 -5.14 9.36
C ARG A 82 9.17 -3.63 9.25
N VAL A 83 8.16 -2.89 9.67
CA VAL A 83 8.17 -1.42 9.65
C VAL A 83 9.29 -0.87 10.53
N ILE A 84 9.45 -1.38 11.75
CA ILE A 84 10.53 -1.00 12.67
C ILE A 84 11.91 -1.33 12.07
N ASN A 85 12.09 -2.53 11.52
CA ASN A 85 13.35 -2.96 10.91
C ASN A 85 13.74 -2.15 9.66
N GLN A 86 12.76 -1.55 8.98
CA GLN A 86 12.99 -0.62 7.89
C GLN A 86 13.36 0.81 8.36
N GLY A 87 13.47 1.01 9.67
CA GLY A 87 13.83 2.30 10.27
C GLY A 87 12.65 3.28 10.42
N ASP A 88 11.42 2.83 10.17
CA ASP A 88 10.24 3.66 10.39
C ASP A 88 9.76 3.57 11.85
N SER A 89 10.08 4.60 12.62
CA SER A 89 9.67 4.71 14.03
C SER A 89 8.30 5.37 14.23
N ARG A 90 7.67 5.88 13.18
CA ARG A 90 6.40 6.62 13.26
C ARG A 90 5.29 5.83 13.97
N PRO A 91 5.11 4.52 13.72
CA PRO A 91 4.05 3.75 14.36
C PRO A 91 4.16 3.68 15.88
N ILE A 92 5.39 3.70 16.42
CA ILE A 92 5.66 3.52 17.85
C ILE A 92 6.09 4.81 18.56
N LYS A 93 6.49 5.84 17.81
CA LYS A 93 6.97 7.10 18.39
C LYS A 93 5.83 7.80 19.14
N SER A 94 6.01 7.95 20.45
CA SER A 94 5.04 8.58 21.36
C SER A 94 3.65 7.92 21.39
N ASN A 95 3.55 6.66 20.93
CA ASN A 95 2.30 5.91 20.93
C ASN A 95 2.43 4.57 21.68
N PRO A 96 2.07 4.50 22.99
CA PRO A 96 2.12 3.26 23.76
C PRO A 96 1.10 2.20 23.28
N ARG A 97 0.10 2.60 22.48
CA ARG A 97 -0.93 1.71 21.93
C ARG A 97 -0.72 1.38 20.45
N ALA A 98 0.49 1.57 19.93
CA ALA A 98 0.79 1.39 18.50
C ALA A 98 0.35 0.02 17.96
N MET A 99 0.53 -1.06 18.72
CA MET A 99 0.10 -2.40 18.32
C MET A 99 -1.43 -2.55 18.32
N GLU A 100 -2.13 -1.98 19.29
CA GLU A 100 -3.59 -1.97 19.36
C GLU A 100 -4.19 -1.19 18.19
N ASP A 101 -3.64 -0.02 17.90
CA ASP A 101 -4.05 0.81 16.77
C ASP A 101 -3.84 0.08 15.44
N LEU A 102 -2.69 -0.60 15.27
CA LEU A 102 -2.41 -1.40 14.09
C LEU A 102 -3.41 -2.55 13.93
N LEU A 103 -3.73 -3.28 15.00
CA LEU A 103 -4.73 -4.35 14.99
C LEU A 103 -6.10 -3.84 14.55
N ASN A 104 -6.52 -2.69 15.07
CA ASN A 104 -7.79 -2.05 14.70
C ASN A 104 -7.79 -1.63 13.23
N ILE A 105 -6.73 -1.00 12.75
CA ILE A 105 -6.57 -0.61 11.34
C ILE A 105 -6.64 -1.85 10.43
N LEU A 106 -5.92 -2.92 10.76
CA LEU A 106 -5.94 -4.14 9.95
C LEU A 106 -7.31 -4.81 9.96
N LYS A 107 -7.99 -4.85 11.11
CA LYS A 107 -9.34 -5.39 11.21
C LYS A 107 -10.33 -4.65 10.30
N GLU A 108 -10.27 -3.33 10.28
CA GLU A 108 -11.13 -2.51 9.42
C GLU A 108 -10.79 -2.68 7.94
N ARG A 109 -9.50 -2.80 7.59
CA ARG A 109 -9.03 -2.90 6.20
C ARG A 109 -9.12 -4.30 5.60
N ASN A 110 -9.10 -5.36 6.41
CA ASN A 110 -9.05 -6.74 5.93
C ASN A 110 -10.17 -7.08 4.96
N ASN A 111 -11.39 -6.62 5.21
CA ASN A 111 -12.53 -6.83 4.31
C ASN A 111 -12.32 -6.15 2.94
N LEU A 112 -11.66 -5.01 2.93
CA LEU A 112 -11.34 -4.29 1.70
C LEU A 112 -10.16 -4.96 0.97
N TYR A 113 -9.09 -5.31 1.67
CA TYR A 113 -7.96 -6.03 1.09
C TYR A 113 -8.36 -7.39 0.49
N SER A 114 -9.36 -8.07 1.09
CA SER A 114 -9.83 -9.37 0.59
C SER A 114 -10.50 -9.32 -0.78
N LYS A 115 -10.80 -8.13 -1.31
CA LYS A 115 -11.28 -7.93 -2.68
C LYS A 115 -10.18 -8.08 -3.74
N ALA A 116 -8.91 -8.14 -3.34
CA ALA A 116 -7.81 -8.39 -4.26
C ALA A 116 -7.97 -9.75 -4.93
N ASP A 117 -7.55 -9.85 -6.19
CA ASP A 117 -7.65 -11.09 -6.98
C ASP A 117 -6.84 -12.22 -6.37
N ILE A 118 -5.68 -11.91 -5.80
CA ILE A 118 -4.74 -12.88 -5.24
C ILE A 118 -4.27 -12.44 -3.86
N ILE A 119 -4.27 -13.39 -2.92
CA ILE A 119 -3.75 -13.18 -1.57
C ILE A 119 -2.46 -13.99 -1.41
N ILE A 120 -1.37 -13.31 -1.02
CA ILE A 120 -0.09 -13.92 -0.66
C ILE A 120 0.10 -13.78 0.84
N ASN A 121 -0.09 -14.86 1.58
CA ASN A 121 0.22 -14.85 3.01
C ASN A 121 1.72 -15.01 3.21
N THR A 122 2.36 -14.01 3.82
CA THR A 122 3.81 -13.99 4.08
C THR A 122 4.17 -14.35 5.52
N GLU A 123 3.18 -14.75 6.33
CA GLU A 123 3.40 -15.16 7.71
C GLU A 123 4.34 -16.36 7.78
N ALA A 124 5.34 -16.28 8.66
CA ALA A 124 6.37 -17.30 8.85
C ALA A 124 7.16 -17.68 7.56
N LYS A 125 7.14 -16.83 6.55
CA LYS A 125 7.89 -17.00 5.29
C LYS A 125 9.02 -15.99 5.14
N SER A 126 10.12 -16.43 4.57
CA SER A 126 11.17 -15.54 4.11
C SER A 126 10.70 -14.71 2.89
N ILE A 127 11.41 -13.62 2.60
CA ILE A 127 11.19 -12.82 1.39
C ILE A 127 11.31 -13.70 0.14
N LYS A 128 12.29 -14.61 0.12
CA LYS A 128 12.54 -15.51 -1.03
C LYS A 128 11.37 -16.47 -1.29
N GLU A 129 10.80 -17.03 -0.23
CA GLU A 129 9.62 -17.91 -0.32
C GLU A 129 8.39 -17.16 -0.79
N SER A 130 8.14 -15.99 -0.21
CA SER A 130 7.02 -15.12 -0.60
C SER A 130 7.15 -14.66 -2.05
N TYR A 131 8.36 -14.30 -2.49
CA TYR A 131 8.64 -13.93 -3.88
C TYR A 131 8.41 -15.08 -4.85
N LYS A 132 8.85 -16.29 -4.50
CA LYS A 132 8.64 -17.49 -5.33
C LYS A 132 7.14 -17.76 -5.52
N GLU A 133 6.36 -17.68 -4.44
CA GLU A 133 4.90 -17.84 -4.52
C GLU A 133 4.26 -16.76 -5.38
N LEU A 134 4.63 -15.49 -5.19
CA LEU A 134 4.16 -14.37 -5.99
C LEU A 134 4.44 -14.60 -7.47
N LYS A 135 5.68 -14.97 -7.81
CA LYS A 135 6.09 -15.22 -9.20
C LYS A 135 5.30 -16.34 -9.86
N GLN A 136 5.01 -17.42 -9.13
CA GLN A 136 4.19 -18.53 -9.64
C GLN A 136 2.75 -18.11 -9.96
N LYS A 137 2.19 -17.17 -9.18
CA LYS A 137 0.83 -16.69 -9.36
C LYS A 137 0.67 -15.59 -10.42
N ILE A 138 1.75 -14.89 -10.75
CA ILE A 138 1.74 -13.85 -11.79
C ILE A 138 1.82 -14.45 -13.22
N ASN A 139 2.19 -15.74 -13.36
CA ASN A 139 2.40 -16.37 -14.67
C ASN A 139 3.34 -15.59 -15.62
N ILE A 140 4.43 -15.05 -15.07
CA ILE A 140 5.48 -14.37 -15.84
C ILE A 140 6.64 -15.34 -16.05
#